data_c52c9141451117c7efb97f9b480d5a09
#
_entry.id   c52c9141451117c7efb97f9b480d5a09
#
_cell.length_a   1.000
_cell.length_b   1.000
_cell.length_c   1.000
_cell.angle_alpha   90.00
_cell.angle_beta   90.00
_cell.angle_gamma   90.00
#
_symmetry.space_group_name_H-M   'P 1'
#
loop_
_entity.id
_entity.type
_entity.pdbx_description
1 polymer ?
#
loop_
_entity_poly.entity_id
_entity_poly.type
_entity_poly.pdbx_seq_one_letter_code
_entity_poly.pdbx_strand_id
1 'polypeptide(L)'
;MKKLFLIFNLFYGTTFLFSQNTDSISLRKTKFISFSPKKNLSDNVNGINVGVLDAYDGQKINGFNLQFNPIVIIYPLLPKAIPAPEKDNGSVVINGLHLSTSGTTDAKEVNGVGVSMYHHAFATNGISVNFYNNTSKKLNGIHISGFSNNTDVGNGLNIAFLGNYAENFNGLQIGLSNDAENLKGLQVGLFNKTNKMKGLQIGFWNKNGKRSLPF
;
A
#
# COMPACT_ATOMS: atom_id res chain seq x y z
N MET A 1 -1.58 -15.86 -38.85
CA MET A 1 -2.37 -16.68 -37.93
C MET A 1 -1.67 -17.96 -37.45
N LYS A 2 -0.96 -18.71 -38.30
CA LYS A 2 -0.25 -19.98 -37.88
C LYS A 2 0.89 -19.77 -36.86
N LYS A 3 1.60 -18.64 -36.89
CA LYS A 3 2.71 -18.37 -35.96
C LYS A 3 2.27 -18.02 -34.54
N LEU A 4 1.07 -17.44 -34.38
CA LEU A 4 0.51 -17.11 -33.06
C LEU A 4 0.03 -18.39 -32.33
N PHE A 5 -0.44 -19.35 -33.07
CA PHE A 5 -0.89 -20.66 -32.53
C PHE A 5 0.27 -21.52 -32.01
N LEU A 6 1.46 -21.37 -32.61
CA LEU A 6 2.65 -22.09 -32.18
C LEU A 6 3.20 -21.54 -30.82
N ILE A 7 3.14 -20.25 -30.62
CA ILE A 7 3.58 -19.60 -29.36
C ILE A 7 2.64 -20.01 -28.22
N PHE A 8 1.34 -20.13 -28.50
CA PHE A 8 0.36 -20.54 -27.48
C PHE A 8 0.56 -21.98 -27.04
N ASN A 9 0.94 -22.89 -27.98
CA ASN A 9 1.21 -24.29 -27.66
C ASN A 9 2.56 -24.51 -26.95
N LEU A 10 3.55 -23.62 -27.15
CA LEU A 10 4.83 -23.72 -26.42
C LEU A 10 4.66 -23.39 -24.94
N PHE A 11 3.73 -22.49 -24.60
CA PHE A 11 3.44 -22.13 -23.21
C PHE A 11 2.63 -23.21 -22.47
N TYR A 12 1.81 -24.00 -23.18
CA TYR A 12 1.04 -25.08 -22.56
C TYR A 12 1.86 -26.36 -22.34
N GLY A 13 2.90 -26.59 -23.17
CA GLY A 13 3.71 -27.80 -23.11
C GLY A 13 4.70 -27.88 -21.96
N THR A 14 5.06 -26.77 -21.34
CA THR A 14 6.05 -26.73 -20.26
C THR A 14 5.49 -26.98 -18.86
N THR A 15 4.17 -27.06 -18.72
CA THR A 15 3.53 -27.24 -17.39
C THR A 15 3.33 -28.71 -17.00
N PHE A 16 3.66 -29.68 -17.89
CA PHE A 16 3.35 -31.09 -17.65
C PHE A 16 4.52 -31.96 -17.16
N LEU A 17 5.74 -31.42 -16.99
CA LEU A 17 6.91 -32.29 -16.74
C LEU A 17 7.45 -32.32 -15.31
N PHE A 18 6.75 -31.75 -14.34
CA PHE A 18 7.14 -31.86 -12.91
C PHE A 18 5.98 -32.30 -12.04
N SER A 19 5.54 -33.52 -12.20
CA SER A 19 4.68 -34.19 -11.25
C SER A 19 5.27 -35.56 -10.91
N GLN A 20 6.12 -35.63 -9.90
CA GLN A 20 6.35 -36.87 -9.14
C GLN A 20 6.65 -36.55 -7.68
N ASN A 21 5.72 -37.02 -6.86
CA ASN A 21 5.78 -37.46 -5.46
C ASN A 21 6.89 -36.93 -4.55
N THR A 22 6.50 -36.32 -3.42
CA THR A 22 6.78 -36.87 -2.09
C THR A 22 6.25 -35.96 -0.99
N ASP A 23 5.67 -36.59 0.02
CA ASP A 23 5.46 -36.17 1.40
C ASP A 23 5.14 -34.71 1.73
N SER A 24 4.05 -34.54 2.36
CA SER A 24 3.38 -33.47 3.12
C SER A 24 4.20 -32.33 3.73
N ILE A 25 5.13 -31.77 3.01
CA ILE A 25 5.49 -30.36 3.09
C ILE A 25 4.60 -29.68 2.04
N SER A 26 3.69 -28.83 2.44
CA SER A 26 2.88 -28.03 1.51
C SER A 26 3.82 -27.12 0.71
N LEU A 27 4.37 -27.65 -0.38
CA LEU A 27 5.19 -26.87 -1.29
C LEU A 27 4.30 -25.75 -1.84
N ARG A 28 4.58 -24.51 -1.47
CA ARG A 28 3.95 -23.34 -2.06
C ARG A 28 4.11 -23.42 -3.56
N LYS A 29 2.99 -23.61 -4.28
CA LYS A 29 3.03 -23.65 -5.74
C LYS A 29 3.41 -22.27 -6.24
N THR A 30 4.43 -22.20 -7.08
CA THR A 30 4.83 -20.97 -7.76
C THR A 30 4.11 -20.87 -9.09
N LYS A 31 3.46 -19.73 -9.34
CA LYS A 31 2.73 -19.42 -10.58
C LYS A 31 3.32 -18.19 -11.23
N PHE A 32 3.27 -18.13 -12.56
CA PHE A 32 3.61 -16.93 -13.30
C PHE A 32 2.39 -16.02 -13.48
N ILE A 33 1.20 -16.59 -13.67
CA ILE A 33 -0.06 -15.86 -13.75
C ILE A 33 -1.02 -16.41 -12.69
N SER A 34 -1.67 -15.52 -11.96
CA SER A 34 -2.67 -15.86 -10.96
C SER A 34 -3.90 -14.96 -11.09
N PHE A 35 -5.05 -15.51 -10.68
CA PHE A 35 -6.30 -14.78 -10.56
C PHE A 35 -6.82 -14.91 -9.13
N SER A 36 -7.10 -13.79 -8.47
CA SER A 36 -7.70 -13.72 -7.13
C SER A 36 -9.20 -13.39 -7.23
N PRO A 37 -10.09 -13.84 -6.33
CA PRO A 37 -9.81 -14.60 -5.11
C PRO A 37 -9.70 -16.11 -5.37
N LYS A 38 -8.75 -16.75 -4.72
CA LYS A 38 -8.73 -18.20 -4.59
C LYS A 38 -8.80 -18.58 -3.12
N LYS A 39 -9.78 -19.41 -2.75
CA LYS A 39 -9.81 -20.06 -1.44
C LYS A 39 -8.65 -21.05 -1.36
N ASN A 40 -7.88 -21.00 -0.29
CA ASN A 40 -6.97 -22.02 0.21
C ASN A 40 -5.65 -22.25 -0.56
N LEU A 41 -4.88 -21.23 -0.94
CA LEU A 41 -3.50 -21.51 -1.34
C LEU A 41 -2.61 -20.30 -1.10
N SER A 42 -1.69 -20.43 -0.17
CA SER A 42 -0.51 -19.57 -0.03
C SER A 42 0.43 -19.77 -1.22
N ASP A 43 0.00 -19.35 -2.41
CA ASP A 43 0.79 -19.47 -3.62
C ASP A 43 1.77 -18.31 -3.75
N ASN A 44 2.98 -18.59 -4.21
CA ASN A 44 3.89 -17.57 -4.70
C ASN A 44 3.53 -17.26 -6.17
N VAL A 45 3.40 -15.99 -6.50
CA VAL A 45 3.21 -15.52 -7.88
C VAL A 45 4.47 -14.76 -8.29
N ASN A 46 5.21 -15.30 -9.24
CA ASN A 46 6.37 -14.63 -9.83
C ASN A 46 6.01 -14.17 -11.24
N GLY A 47 5.31 -13.03 -11.33
CA GLY A 47 4.84 -12.49 -12.59
C GLY A 47 3.60 -11.62 -12.42
N ILE A 48 2.44 -12.04 -12.91
CA ILE A 48 1.23 -11.24 -12.97
C ILE A 48 0.13 -11.84 -12.12
N ASN A 49 -0.42 -11.05 -11.20
CA ASN A 49 -1.66 -11.36 -10.50
C ASN A 49 -2.75 -10.38 -10.90
N VAL A 50 -3.92 -10.89 -11.22
CA VAL A 50 -5.13 -10.09 -11.49
C VAL A 50 -6.22 -10.53 -10.53
N GLY A 51 -6.81 -9.59 -9.81
CA GLY A 51 -7.80 -9.91 -8.81
C GLY A 51 -9.00 -8.98 -8.78
N VAL A 52 -10.06 -9.48 -8.18
CA VAL A 52 -11.29 -8.74 -7.88
C VAL A 52 -11.57 -8.88 -6.39
N LEU A 53 -12.00 -7.78 -5.74
CA LEU A 53 -12.32 -7.71 -4.32
C LEU A 53 -11.11 -7.86 -3.37
N ASP A 54 -9.88 -7.80 -3.88
CA ASP A 54 -8.66 -7.86 -3.07
C ASP A 54 -8.62 -9.01 -2.05
N ALA A 55 -9.23 -10.14 -2.34
CA ALA A 55 -9.16 -11.29 -1.47
C ALA A 55 -7.82 -11.99 -1.65
N TYR A 56 -7.01 -11.95 -0.62
CA TYR A 56 -5.72 -12.62 -0.55
C TYR A 56 -5.70 -13.59 0.63
N ASP A 57 -4.97 -14.65 0.48
CA ASP A 57 -4.80 -15.65 1.53
C ASP A 57 -3.30 -16.00 1.65
N GLY A 58 -2.56 -15.12 2.33
CA GLY A 58 -1.13 -15.29 2.59
C GLY A 58 -0.24 -15.34 1.33
N GLN A 59 -0.70 -14.78 0.21
CA GLN A 59 0.03 -14.81 -1.05
C GLN A 59 1.29 -13.94 -1.02
N LYS A 60 2.32 -14.38 -1.74
CA LYS A 60 3.45 -13.54 -2.08
C LYS A 60 3.48 -13.29 -3.58
N ILE A 61 3.35 -12.03 -3.98
CA ILE A 61 3.31 -11.61 -5.38
C ILE A 61 4.60 -10.85 -5.68
N ASN A 62 5.43 -11.39 -6.55
CA ASN A 62 6.65 -10.76 -7.04
C ASN A 62 6.43 -10.38 -8.50
N GLY A 63 6.23 -9.08 -8.77
CA GLY A 63 6.02 -8.57 -10.11
C GLY A 63 4.86 -7.58 -10.20
N PHE A 64 3.87 -7.87 -11.04
CA PHE A 64 2.74 -6.98 -11.31
C PHE A 64 1.47 -7.52 -10.64
N ASN A 65 0.83 -6.68 -9.82
CA ASN A 65 -0.45 -6.97 -9.19
C ASN A 65 -1.50 -5.94 -9.60
N LEU A 66 -2.54 -6.39 -10.28
CA LEU A 66 -3.69 -5.58 -10.67
C LEU A 66 -4.92 -6.03 -9.88
N GLN A 67 -5.54 -5.09 -9.13
CA GLN A 67 -6.72 -5.36 -8.32
C GLN A 67 -7.85 -4.39 -8.65
N PHE A 68 -9.03 -4.95 -8.85
CA PHE A 68 -10.25 -4.17 -9.04
C PHE A 68 -11.21 -4.44 -7.89
N ASN A 69 -11.55 -3.39 -7.14
CA ASN A 69 -12.54 -3.46 -6.09
C ASN A 69 -13.64 -2.41 -6.34
N PRO A 70 -14.86 -2.80 -6.68
CA PRO A 70 -15.96 -1.88 -6.95
C PRO A 70 -16.45 -1.12 -5.70
N ILE A 71 -16.12 -1.60 -4.50
CA ILE A 71 -16.50 -0.95 -3.23
C ILE A 71 -15.87 0.45 -3.10
N VAL A 72 -14.83 0.74 -3.86
CA VAL A 72 -14.18 2.06 -3.89
C VAL A 72 -15.18 3.21 -4.09
N ILE A 73 -16.26 2.98 -4.82
CA ILE A 73 -17.27 3.99 -5.14
C ILE A 73 -17.97 4.52 -3.89
N ILE A 74 -18.13 3.69 -2.86
CA ILE A 74 -18.80 4.08 -1.61
C ILE A 74 -17.86 4.64 -0.55
N TYR A 75 -16.54 4.49 -0.68
CA TYR A 75 -15.57 4.98 0.30
C TYR A 75 -15.67 6.49 0.58
N PRO A 76 -15.85 7.38 -0.43
CA PRO A 76 -16.03 8.80 -0.16
C PRO A 76 -17.27 9.13 0.67
N LEU A 77 -18.25 8.22 0.70
CA LEU A 77 -19.51 8.40 1.43
C LEU A 77 -19.44 7.88 2.87
N LEU A 78 -18.36 7.24 3.26
CA LEU A 78 -18.19 6.74 4.62
C LEU A 78 -17.92 7.89 5.58
N PRO A 79 -18.63 7.96 6.72
CA PRO A 79 -18.50 9.05 7.68
C PRO A 79 -17.17 9.04 8.44
N LYS A 80 -16.45 7.93 8.40
CA LYS A 80 -15.14 7.75 9.05
C LYS A 80 -14.17 7.09 8.10
N ALA A 81 -12.92 7.51 8.16
CA ALA A 81 -11.84 6.81 7.47
C ALA A 81 -11.72 5.37 8.00
N ILE A 82 -11.51 4.43 7.08
CA ILE A 82 -11.26 3.04 7.44
C ILE A 82 -9.87 2.97 8.06
N PRO A 83 -9.72 2.38 9.26
CA PRO A 83 -8.42 2.27 9.91
C PRO A 83 -7.47 1.36 9.11
N ALA A 84 -6.18 1.60 9.26
CA ALA A 84 -5.17 0.71 8.66
C ALA A 84 -5.29 -0.71 9.24
N PRO A 85 -5.20 -1.73 8.40
CA PRO A 85 -5.30 -3.11 8.85
C PRO A 85 -4.09 -3.51 9.71
N GLU A 86 -4.34 -4.40 10.67
CA GLU A 86 -3.26 -5.05 11.43
C GLU A 86 -2.65 -6.19 10.62
N LYS A 87 -1.39 -6.51 10.90
CA LYS A 87 -0.74 -7.67 10.29
C LYS A 87 -1.30 -8.95 10.88
N ASP A 88 -1.65 -9.89 10.03
CA ASP A 88 -2.12 -11.22 10.38
C ASP A 88 -1.40 -12.31 9.56
N ASN A 89 -1.74 -13.58 9.82
CA ASN A 89 -1.15 -14.71 9.11
C ASN A 89 -1.61 -14.84 7.64
N GLY A 90 -2.74 -14.19 7.29
CA GLY A 90 -3.28 -14.12 5.93
C GLY A 90 -2.76 -12.93 5.12
N SER A 91 -1.84 -12.13 5.68
CA SER A 91 -1.33 -10.93 5.03
C SER A 91 -0.62 -11.26 3.72
N VAL A 92 -0.98 -10.54 2.66
CA VAL A 92 -0.31 -10.64 1.36
C VAL A 92 0.93 -9.76 1.33
N VAL A 93 1.98 -10.25 0.67
CA VAL A 93 3.19 -9.46 0.37
C VAL A 93 3.27 -9.22 -1.13
N ILE A 94 3.29 -7.96 -1.53
CA ILE A 94 3.38 -7.55 -2.94
C ILE A 94 4.73 -6.85 -3.14
N ASN A 95 5.60 -7.48 -3.91
CA ASN A 95 6.90 -6.94 -4.28
C ASN A 95 6.88 -6.55 -5.76
N GLY A 96 6.93 -5.27 -6.06
CA GLY A 96 6.93 -4.75 -7.42
C GLY A 96 5.89 -3.67 -7.67
N LEU A 97 5.11 -3.79 -8.75
CA LEU A 97 4.09 -2.81 -9.13
C LEU A 97 2.69 -3.28 -8.70
N HIS A 98 2.06 -2.48 -7.86
CA HIS A 98 0.68 -2.69 -7.39
C HIS A 98 -0.24 -1.60 -7.94
N LEU A 99 -1.18 -1.99 -8.81
CA LEU A 99 -2.26 -1.12 -9.30
C LEU A 99 -3.59 -1.58 -8.69
N SER A 100 -4.31 -0.67 -8.04
CA SER A 100 -5.57 -1.03 -7.39
C SER A 100 -6.58 0.12 -7.44
N THR A 101 -7.86 -0.20 -7.56
CA THR A 101 -8.92 0.79 -7.40
C THR A 101 -9.17 1.12 -5.93
N SER A 102 -8.98 0.15 -5.04
CA SER A 102 -9.09 0.38 -3.60
C SER A 102 -8.15 -0.53 -2.81
N GLY A 103 -7.82 -0.08 -1.62
CA GLY A 103 -7.28 -0.94 -0.60
C GLY A 103 -8.39 -1.82 -0.01
N THR A 104 -8.02 -2.97 0.52
CA THR A 104 -8.91 -3.80 1.32
C THR A 104 -8.72 -3.56 2.79
N THR A 105 -9.66 -4.13 3.55
CA THR A 105 -9.50 -4.35 4.99
C THR A 105 -8.46 -5.42 5.30
N ASP A 106 -8.03 -6.21 4.32
CA ASP A 106 -7.06 -7.26 4.52
C ASP A 106 -5.64 -6.68 4.63
N ALA A 107 -4.90 -7.16 5.59
CA ALA A 107 -3.53 -6.72 5.80
C ALA A 107 -2.67 -7.06 4.59
N LYS A 108 -2.02 -6.06 4.03
CA LYS A 108 -1.05 -6.22 2.95
C LYS A 108 0.21 -5.45 3.23
N GLU A 109 1.29 -5.95 2.70
CA GLU A 109 2.59 -5.28 2.69
C GLU A 109 2.98 -5.04 1.23
N VAL A 110 3.14 -3.77 0.86
CA VAL A 110 3.51 -3.38 -0.51
C VAL A 110 4.94 -2.88 -0.51
N ASN A 111 5.80 -3.57 -1.23
CA ASN A 111 7.21 -3.25 -1.39
C ASN A 111 7.47 -2.90 -2.87
N GLY A 112 7.66 -1.63 -3.18
CA GLY A 112 7.89 -1.16 -4.53
C GLY A 112 7.05 0.04 -4.90
N VAL A 113 6.26 -0.05 -5.97
CA VAL A 113 5.42 1.05 -6.47
C VAL A 113 3.95 0.68 -6.34
N GLY A 114 3.19 1.49 -5.61
CA GLY A 114 1.75 1.36 -5.48
C GLY A 114 1.02 2.54 -6.14
N VAL A 115 0.02 2.25 -6.96
CA VAL A 115 -0.90 3.27 -7.50
C VAL A 115 -2.33 2.82 -7.23
N SER A 116 -3.10 3.66 -6.54
CA SER A 116 -4.47 3.31 -6.19
C SER A 116 -5.38 4.53 -6.06
N MET A 117 -6.69 4.31 -6.04
CA MET A 117 -7.63 5.36 -5.64
C MET A 117 -7.64 5.51 -4.12
N TYR A 118 -7.85 4.42 -3.42
CA TYR A 118 -7.70 4.29 -1.97
C TYR A 118 -6.65 3.23 -1.64
N HIS A 119 -5.77 3.54 -0.74
CA HIS A 119 -4.74 2.59 -0.30
C HIS A 119 -4.89 2.29 1.19
N HIS A 120 -5.12 1.01 1.51
CA HIS A 120 -5.07 0.51 2.87
C HIS A 120 -4.07 -0.62 2.94
N ALA A 121 -3.12 -0.52 3.84
CA ALA A 121 -2.07 -1.54 4.00
C ALA A 121 -1.60 -1.60 5.46
N PHE A 122 -1.03 -2.72 5.85
CA PHE A 122 -0.22 -2.76 7.05
C PHE A 122 1.07 -1.96 6.85
N ALA A 123 1.76 -2.19 5.75
CA ALA A 123 2.97 -1.45 5.43
C ALA A 123 3.08 -1.13 3.94
N THR A 124 3.60 0.05 3.62
CA THR A 124 3.95 0.45 2.26
C THR A 124 5.37 0.95 2.26
N ASN A 125 6.25 0.23 1.57
CA ASN A 125 7.67 0.50 1.46
C ASN A 125 8.01 0.82 0.00
N GLY A 126 8.44 2.04 -0.28
CA GLY A 126 8.80 2.50 -1.59
C GLY A 126 8.04 3.74 -2.03
N ILE A 127 7.36 3.69 -3.18
CA ILE A 127 6.61 4.84 -3.72
C ILE A 127 5.12 4.49 -3.78
N SER A 128 4.26 5.37 -3.27
CA SER A 128 2.82 5.24 -3.49
C SER A 128 2.20 6.53 -4.00
N VAL A 129 1.30 6.38 -4.98
CA VAL A 129 0.49 7.48 -5.52
C VAL A 129 -0.97 7.10 -5.40
N ASN A 130 -1.73 7.89 -4.65
CA ASN A 130 -3.11 7.57 -4.33
C ASN A 130 -4.01 8.75 -4.69
N PHE A 131 -5.12 8.48 -5.38
CA PHE A 131 -6.02 9.55 -5.79
C PHE A 131 -6.74 10.20 -4.60
N TYR A 132 -7.16 9.38 -3.63
CA TYR A 132 -7.78 9.86 -2.39
C TYR A 132 -6.81 9.73 -1.21
N ASN A 133 -6.92 8.66 -0.46
CA ASN A 133 -6.22 8.47 0.79
C ASN A 133 -5.24 7.30 0.75
N ASN A 134 -4.19 7.45 1.51
CA ASN A 134 -3.31 6.37 1.89
C ASN A 134 -3.41 6.18 3.42
N THR A 135 -3.86 5.03 3.85
CA THR A 135 -3.97 4.67 5.26
C THR A 135 -3.19 3.39 5.51
N SER A 136 -2.07 3.51 6.19
CA SER A 136 -1.17 2.38 6.45
C SER A 136 -0.56 2.51 7.84
N LYS A 137 -0.37 1.41 8.55
CA LYS A 137 0.34 1.42 9.85
C LYS A 137 1.77 1.93 9.68
N LYS A 138 2.43 1.57 8.57
CA LYS A 138 3.79 1.99 8.27
C LYS A 138 3.89 2.54 6.85
N LEU A 139 4.43 3.74 6.72
CA LEU A 139 4.74 4.38 5.45
C LEU A 139 6.24 4.68 5.38
N ASN A 140 6.96 3.98 4.51
CA ASN A 140 8.40 4.19 4.33
C ASN A 140 8.70 4.50 2.86
N GLY A 141 9.21 5.69 2.59
CA GLY A 141 9.57 6.10 1.24
C GLY A 141 8.90 7.40 0.80
N ILE A 142 8.28 7.41 -0.38
CA ILE A 142 7.61 8.58 -0.97
C ILE A 142 6.14 8.26 -1.14
N HIS A 143 5.28 9.02 -0.48
CA HIS A 143 3.85 8.79 -0.49
C HIS A 143 3.11 10.06 -0.87
N ILE A 144 2.37 10.00 -2.00
CA ILE A 144 1.62 11.12 -2.55
C ILE A 144 0.14 10.75 -2.55
N SER A 145 -0.69 11.59 -1.97
CA SER A 145 -2.14 11.38 -1.89
C SER A 145 -2.91 12.63 -2.25
N GLY A 146 -4.00 12.48 -3.00
CA GLY A 146 -4.87 13.59 -3.37
C GLY A 146 -5.54 14.23 -2.14
N PHE A 147 -5.86 13.43 -1.11
CA PHE A 147 -6.47 13.94 0.12
C PHE A 147 -5.54 13.82 1.32
N SER A 148 -5.28 12.61 1.81
CA SER A 148 -4.47 12.46 3.02
C SER A 148 -3.59 11.22 3.02
N ASN A 149 -2.47 11.32 3.75
CA ASN A 149 -1.68 10.21 4.22
C ASN A 149 -1.88 10.04 5.72
N ASN A 150 -2.26 8.85 6.16
CA ASN A 150 -2.50 8.51 7.56
C ASN A 150 -1.62 7.31 7.94
N THR A 151 -0.84 7.44 9.00
CA THR A 151 0.08 6.37 9.42
C THR A 151 0.39 6.43 10.92
N ASP A 152 0.67 5.29 11.52
CA ASP A 152 1.20 5.26 12.87
C ASP A 152 2.70 5.61 12.83
N VAL A 153 3.44 5.02 11.88
CA VAL A 153 4.88 5.29 11.71
C VAL A 153 5.19 5.63 10.26
N GLY A 154 5.73 6.83 10.04
CA GLY A 154 6.14 7.31 8.72
C GLY A 154 7.62 7.68 8.66
N ASN A 155 8.29 7.26 7.59
CA ASN A 155 9.67 7.64 7.29
C ASN A 155 9.80 8.04 5.83
N GLY A 156 10.35 9.22 5.56
CA GLY A 156 10.61 9.71 4.22
C GLY A 156 9.79 10.94 3.85
N LEU A 157 9.07 10.91 2.73
CA LEU A 157 8.34 12.04 2.18
C LEU A 157 6.86 11.72 2.05
N ASN A 158 6.02 12.45 2.76
CA ASN A 158 4.56 12.41 2.62
C ASN A 158 4.05 13.72 2.05
N ILE A 159 3.39 13.64 0.90
CA ILE A 159 2.73 14.78 0.24
C ILE A 159 1.23 14.48 0.17
N ALA A 160 0.41 15.41 0.64
CA ALA A 160 -1.03 15.29 0.52
C ALA A 160 -1.68 16.66 0.35
N PHE A 161 -2.74 16.73 -0.48
CA PHE A 161 -3.41 18.01 -0.67
C PHE A 161 -4.05 18.53 0.62
N LEU A 162 -4.84 17.69 1.32
CA LEU A 162 -5.46 18.13 2.59
C LEU A 162 -4.51 17.96 3.77
N GLY A 163 -3.90 16.78 3.92
CA GLY A 163 -3.02 16.65 5.07
C GLY A 163 -2.30 15.33 5.28
N ASN A 164 -1.31 15.39 6.14
CA ASN A 164 -0.55 14.24 6.56
C ASN A 164 -0.69 14.06 8.08
N TYR A 165 -1.09 12.87 8.50
CA TYR A 165 -1.36 12.53 9.90
C TYR A 165 -0.51 11.34 10.32
N ALA A 166 0.22 11.48 11.42
CA ALA A 166 1.09 10.44 11.93
C ALA A 166 1.17 10.43 13.46
N GLU A 167 1.40 9.28 14.06
CA GLU A 167 1.84 9.24 15.45
C GLU A 167 3.35 9.57 15.52
N ASN A 168 4.15 8.88 14.72
CA ASN A 168 5.59 9.09 14.67
C ASN A 168 6.01 9.33 13.22
N PHE A 169 6.64 10.47 12.95
CA PHE A 169 7.11 10.80 11.62
C PHE A 169 8.57 11.24 11.61
N ASN A 170 9.32 10.67 10.67
CA ASN A 170 10.71 11.02 10.43
C ASN A 170 10.91 11.37 8.94
N GLY A 171 11.08 12.65 8.64
CA GLY A 171 11.25 13.12 7.27
C GLY A 171 10.52 14.41 6.97
N LEU A 172 9.87 14.48 5.80
CA LEU A 172 9.20 15.66 5.29
C LEU A 172 7.71 15.41 5.05
N GLN A 173 6.86 16.22 5.66
CA GLN A 173 5.42 16.28 5.39
C GLN A 173 5.07 17.57 4.66
N ILE A 174 4.35 17.48 3.54
CA ILE A 174 3.87 18.62 2.75
C ILE A 174 2.36 18.48 2.56
N GLY A 175 1.59 19.49 2.99
CA GLY A 175 0.13 19.47 2.84
C GLY A 175 -0.51 20.73 3.41
N LEU A 176 -1.80 20.95 3.21
CA LEU A 176 -2.49 22.06 3.85
C LEU A 176 -2.41 21.94 5.37
N SER A 177 -2.57 20.75 5.90
CA SER A 177 -2.46 20.44 7.33
C SER A 177 -1.51 19.27 7.57
N ASN A 178 -0.56 19.43 8.46
CA ASN A 178 0.33 18.35 8.88
C ASN A 178 0.23 18.18 10.40
N ASP A 179 -0.07 16.98 10.84
CA ASP A 179 -0.17 16.64 12.27
C ASP A 179 0.66 15.39 12.57
N ALA A 180 1.58 15.50 13.50
CA ALA A 180 2.36 14.37 13.99
C ALA A 180 2.51 14.46 15.51
N GLU A 181 2.27 13.38 16.22
CA GLU A 181 2.54 13.35 17.66
C GLU A 181 4.03 13.61 17.92
N ASN A 182 4.88 12.85 17.26
CA ASN A 182 6.33 12.95 17.35
C ASN A 182 6.92 13.18 15.97
N LEU A 183 7.56 14.34 15.77
CA LEU A 183 8.19 14.72 14.51
C LEU A 183 9.71 14.78 14.64
N LYS A 184 10.40 14.11 13.70
CA LYS A 184 11.82 14.35 13.42
C LYS A 184 11.93 14.77 11.96
N GLY A 185 12.11 16.08 11.70
CA GLY A 185 12.21 16.56 10.33
C GLY A 185 11.45 17.86 10.08
N LEU A 186 10.72 17.90 8.96
CA LEU A 186 10.13 19.15 8.47
C LEU A 186 8.64 18.97 8.16
N GLN A 187 7.82 19.94 8.57
CA GLN A 187 6.43 20.11 8.11
C GLN A 187 6.32 21.40 7.32
N VAL A 188 5.75 21.33 6.12
CA VAL A 188 5.46 22.48 5.24
C VAL A 188 3.97 22.48 4.93
N GLY A 189 3.25 23.50 5.36
CA GLY A 189 1.80 23.58 5.15
C GLY A 189 1.19 24.84 5.72
N LEU A 190 -0.11 25.05 5.53
CA LEU A 190 -0.78 26.17 6.18
C LEU A 190 -0.89 25.96 7.70
N PHE A 191 -1.21 24.74 8.11
CA PHE A 191 -1.38 24.36 9.51
C PHE A 191 -0.46 23.19 9.85
N ASN A 192 0.51 23.42 10.72
CA ASN A 192 1.43 22.40 11.17
C ASN A 192 1.28 22.19 12.68
N LYS A 193 1.11 20.93 13.07
CA LYS A 193 0.95 20.56 14.48
C LYS A 193 1.82 19.39 14.84
N THR A 194 2.45 19.47 16.01
CA THR A 194 3.16 18.35 16.63
C THR A 194 3.21 18.52 18.14
N ASN A 195 3.27 17.42 18.87
CA ASN A 195 3.45 17.48 20.33
C ASN A 195 4.92 17.49 20.71
N LYS A 196 5.74 16.66 20.06
CA LYS A 196 7.20 16.61 20.27
C LYS A 196 7.92 16.79 18.94
N MET A 197 8.78 17.79 18.86
CA MET A 197 9.46 18.15 17.61
C MET A 197 10.97 18.15 17.76
N LYS A 198 11.63 17.52 16.78
CA LYS A 198 13.05 17.71 16.47
C LYS A 198 13.14 18.10 14.99
N GLY A 199 13.13 19.40 14.70
CA GLY A 199 13.12 19.88 13.32
C GLY A 199 12.44 21.25 13.17
N LEU A 200 11.75 21.47 12.07
CA LEU A 200 11.19 22.75 11.67
C LEU A 200 9.76 22.62 11.17
N GLN A 201 8.94 23.63 11.42
CA GLN A 201 7.62 23.84 10.82
C GLN A 201 7.64 25.13 10.01
N ILE A 202 7.18 25.08 8.75
CA ILE A 202 7.04 26.24 7.86
C ILE A 202 5.58 26.32 7.44
N GLY A 203 4.89 27.38 7.85
CA GLY A 203 3.48 27.54 7.52
C GLY A 203 2.84 28.74 8.19
N PHE A 204 1.58 29.00 7.82
CA PHE A 204 0.83 30.12 8.38
C PHE A 204 0.57 29.96 9.88
N TRP A 205 0.31 28.74 10.35
CA TRP A 205 0.12 28.43 11.75
C TRP A 205 0.90 27.19 12.16
N ASN A 206 1.84 27.38 13.09
CA ASN A 206 2.73 26.33 13.54
C ASN A 206 2.54 26.10 15.04
N LYS A 207 2.15 24.88 15.41
CA LYS A 207 1.95 24.47 16.80
C LYS A 207 2.86 23.31 17.14
N ASN A 208 3.69 23.50 18.15
CA ASN A 208 4.38 22.40 18.81
C ASN A 208 3.97 22.37 20.30
N GLY A 209 4.25 21.30 21.01
CA GLY A 209 3.77 21.11 22.39
C GLY A 209 4.08 22.26 23.37
N LYS A 210 4.97 23.17 23.02
CA LYS A 210 5.39 24.28 23.85
C LYS A 210 4.93 25.65 23.34
N ARG A 211 4.71 25.78 22.04
CA ARG A 211 4.45 27.07 21.38
C ARG A 211 3.37 26.92 20.31
N SER A 212 2.60 27.96 20.11
CA SER A 212 1.67 28.12 19.01
C SER A 212 1.89 29.49 18.42
N LEU A 213 2.41 29.57 17.21
CA LEU A 213 2.84 30.80 16.57
C LEU A 213 2.35 30.87 15.13
N PRO A 214 1.87 32.03 14.65
CA PRO A 214 1.81 32.33 13.23
C PRO A 214 3.25 32.50 12.72
N PHE A 215 3.60 31.94 11.57
CA PHE A 215 4.91 31.91 10.89
C PHE A 215 6.02 31.13 11.59
#